data_bd1552eac3c91e2346f97c3c47324afe
#
_entry.id   bd1552eac3c91e2346f97c3c47324afe
#
_cell.length_a   1.000
_cell.length_b   1.000
_cell.length_c   1.000
_cell.angle_alpha   90.00
_cell.angle_beta   90.00
_cell.angle_gamma   90.00
#
_symmetry.space_group_name_H-M   'P 1'
#
loop_
_entity.id
_entity.type
_entity.pdbx_description
1 polymer ?
#
loop_
_entity_poly.entity_id
_entity_poly.type
_entity_poly.pdbx_seq_one_letter_code
_entity_poly.pdbx_strand_id
1 'polypeptide(L)'
;MDAGYCGTLGAVYFLMMLVGRFLGGVIGGKVSTKLMMTTVSSIAVILLALGIFLPTDVAVSCPGVNYVTMSLVWDQIPVGIFLFLLVGLCASVMWGGIFNLATEGLGKYTAIASGLFMSMVCGFAVMVALQGVVADVTGSYLASFFVPLACAAYILFYALVGSHVSKRAE
;
A
#
# COMPACT_ATOMS: atom_id res chain seq x y z
N MET A 1 11.64 -17.89 9.51
CA MET A 1 12.17 -16.51 9.64
C MET A 1 12.22 -16.15 11.11
N ASP A 2 13.32 -15.60 11.55
CA ASP A 2 13.49 -15.15 12.94
C ASP A 2 12.66 -13.86 13.17
N ALA A 3 12.00 -13.75 14.34
CA ALA A 3 11.17 -12.61 14.70
C ALA A 3 11.94 -11.26 14.66
N GLY A 4 13.23 -11.29 15.02
CA GLY A 4 14.10 -10.12 14.95
C GLY A 4 14.38 -9.66 13.51
N TYR A 5 14.34 -10.58 12.54
CA TYR A 5 14.53 -10.26 11.13
C TYR A 5 13.29 -9.64 10.50
N CYS A 6 12.09 -10.02 10.94
CA CYS A 6 10.82 -9.42 10.49
C CYS A 6 10.78 -7.91 10.73
N GLY A 7 11.43 -7.43 11.80
CA GLY A 7 11.56 -6.00 12.07
C GLY A 7 12.35 -5.24 10.99
N THR A 8 13.41 -5.85 10.43
CA THR A 8 14.17 -5.26 9.32
C THR A 8 13.30 -5.11 8.07
N LEU A 9 12.49 -6.13 7.74
CA LEU A 9 11.58 -6.06 6.60
C LEU A 9 10.53 -4.95 6.79
N GLY A 10 10.00 -4.80 8.00
CA GLY A 10 9.11 -3.69 8.34
C GLY A 10 9.77 -2.32 8.16
N ALA A 11 11.02 -2.17 8.61
CA ALA A 11 11.78 -0.93 8.42
C ALA A 11 12.01 -0.61 6.93
N VAL A 12 12.36 -1.62 6.13
CA VAL A 12 12.52 -1.46 4.67
C VAL A 12 11.19 -1.06 4.01
N TYR A 13 10.06 -1.63 4.44
CA TYR A 13 8.74 -1.23 3.93
C TYR A 13 8.45 0.25 4.20
N PHE A 14 8.70 0.74 5.42
CA PHE A 14 8.53 2.16 5.74
C PHE A 14 9.49 3.06 4.98
N LEU A 15 10.71 2.59 4.72
CA LEU A 15 11.68 3.32 3.89
C LEU A 15 11.19 3.42 2.44
N MET A 16 10.62 2.34 1.89
CA MET A 16 9.98 2.37 0.57
C MET A 16 8.79 3.34 0.53
N MET A 17 8.00 3.41 1.62
CA MET A 17 6.94 4.41 1.74
C MET A 17 7.48 5.84 1.75
N LEU A 18 8.61 6.10 2.42
CA LEU A 18 9.25 7.42 2.42
C LEU A 18 9.70 7.84 1.02
N VAL A 19 10.38 6.92 0.32
CA VAL A 19 10.81 7.14 -1.08
C VAL A 19 9.60 7.39 -1.99
N GLY A 20 8.53 6.61 -1.82
CA GLY A 20 7.29 6.77 -2.58
C GLY A 20 6.65 8.15 -2.39
N ARG A 21 6.65 8.68 -1.15
CA ARG A 21 6.14 10.03 -0.88
C ARG A 21 6.96 11.11 -1.57
N PHE A 22 8.29 10.97 -1.53
CA PHE A 22 9.17 11.91 -2.19
C PHE A 22 8.96 11.90 -3.72
N LEU A 23 8.95 10.72 -4.33
CA LEU A 23 8.68 10.56 -5.76
C LEU A 23 7.29 11.06 -6.15
N GLY A 24 6.26 10.73 -5.35
CA GLY A 24 4.89 11.20 -5.56
C GLY A 24 4.77 12.72 -5.49
N GLY A 25 5.50 13.38 -4.60
CA GLY A 25 5.57 14.84 -4.51
C GLY A 25 6.22 15.48 -5.75
N VAL A 26 7.32 14.91 -6.22
CA VAL A 26 8.04 15.43 -7.41
C VAL A 26 7.23 15.22 -8.70
N ILE A 27 6.60 14.05 -8.84
CA ILE A 27 5.85 13.68 -10.04
C ILE A 27 4.45 14.32 -10.03
N GLY A 28 3.82 14.45 -8.87
CA GLY A 28 2.46 14.96 -8.71
C GLY A 28 2.27 16.40 -9.20
N GLY A 29 3.33 17.20 -9.23
CA GLY A 29 3.29 18.54 -9.84
C GLY A 29 3.27 18.56 -11.38
N LYS A 30 3.58 17.42 -12.03
CA LYS A 30 3.70 17.33 -13.50
C LYS A 30 2.63 16.45 -14.15
N VAL A 31 1.97 15.61 -13.38
CA VAL A 31 1.02 14.60 -13.86
C VAL A 31 -0.33 14.81 -13.19
N SER A 32 -1.42 14.60 -13.93
CA SER A 32 -2.76 14.68 -13.33
C SER A 32 -2.93 13.64 -12.24
N THR A 33 -3.52 14.02 -11.12
CA THR A 33 -3.74 13.15 -9.95
C THR A 33 -4.46 11.85 -10.34
N LYS A 34 -5.44 11.95 -11.26
CA LYS A 34 -6.18 10.79 -11.76
C LYS A 34 -5.27 9.78 -12.49
N LEU A 35 -4.40 10.26 -13.38
CA LEU A 35 -3.49 9.39 -14.13
C LEU A 35 -2.47 8.74 -13.18
N MET A 36 -1.91 9.52 -12.26
CA MET A 36 -0.98 9.02 -11.25
C MET A 36 -1.64 7.93 -10.38
N MET A 37 -2.87 8.16 -9.91
CA MET A 37 -3.62 7.20 -9.12
C MET A 37 -3.90 5.92 -9.90
N THR A 38 -4.37 6.01 -11.14
CA THR A 38 -4.68 4.84 -11.97
C THR A 38 -3.44 4.00 -12.24
N THR A 39 -2.31 4.64 -12.57
CA THR A 39 -1.04 3.93 -12.81
C THR A 39 -0.53 3.23 -11.55
N VAL A 40 -0.47 3.96 -10.43
CA VAL A 40 0.10 3.43 -9.18
C VAL A 40 -0.78 2.34 -8.59
N SER A 41 -2.12 2.48 -8.63
CA SER A 41 -3.02 1.43 -8.16
C SER A 41 -3.00 0.19 -9.05
N SER A 42 -2.85 0.35 -10.38
CA SER A 42 -2.66 -0.80 -11.29
C SER A 42 -1.37 -1.55 -10.97
N ILE A 43 -0.27 -0.85 -10.76
CA ILE A 43 1.01 -1.46 -10.36
C ILE A 43 0.86 -2.17 -9.02
N ALA A 44 0.19 -1.57 -8.03
CA ALA A 44 -0.02 -2.19 -6.73
C ALA A 44 -0.82 -3.50 -6.82
N VAL A 45 -1.89 -3.52 -7.63
CA VAL A 45 -2.70 -4.74 -7.87
C VAL A 45 -1.85 -5.83 -8.53
N ILE A 46 -1.04 -5.48 -9.53
CA ILE A 46 -0.17 -6.43 -10.22
C ILE A 46 0.89 -6.99 -9.25
N LEU A 47 1.55 -6.13 -8.46
CA LEU A 47 2.57 -6.55 -7.49
C LEU A 47 1.98 -7.47 -6.41
N LEU A 48 0.79 -7.15 -5.88
CA LEU A 48 0.10 -7.98 -4.89
C LEU A 48 -0.30 -9.33 -5.50
N ALA A 49 -0.88 -9.33 -6.70
CA ALA A 49 -1.26 -10.57 -7.38
C ALA A 49 -0.04 -11.44 -7.65
N LEU A 50 1.03 -10.87 -8.21
CA LEU A 50 2.28 -11.61 -8.43
C LEU A 50 2.85 -12.14 -7.11
N GLY A 51 2.87 -11.36 -6.04
CA GLY A 51 3.37 -11.79 -4.73
C GLY A 51 2.57 -12.94 -4.12
N ILE A 52 1.27 -13.01 -4.38
CA ILE A 52 0.40 -14.10 -3.91
C ILE A 52 0.60 -15.37 -4.73
N PHE A 53 0.71 -15.24 -6.06
CA PHE A 53 0.79 -16.39 -6.97
C PHE A 53 2.21 -16.88 -7.24
N LEU A 54 3.24 -16.12 -6.86
CA LEU A 54 4.62 -16.58 -7.02
C LEU A 54 4.92 -17.75 -6.08
N PRO A 55 5.57 -18.82 -6.57
CA PRO A 55 5.99 -19.91 -5.70
C PRO A 55 6.99 -19.42 -4.64
N THR A 56 6.79 -19.87 -3.41
CA THR A 56 7.63 -19.51 -2.25
C THR A 56 9.00 -20.18 -2.26
N ASP A 57 9.24 -21.08 -3.21
CA ASP A 57 10.47 -21.86 -3.30
C ASP A 57 11.68 -21.04 -3.78
N VAL A 58 11.42 -19.92 -4.46
CA VAL A 58 12.49 -19.03 -4.91
C VAL A 58 12.81 -18.07 -3.79
N ALA A 59 13.90 -18.33 -3.08
CA ALA A 59 14.38 -17.50 -1.98
C ALA A 59 15.72 -16.83 -2.34
N VAL A 60 15.90 -15.61 -1.89
CA VAL A 60 17.15 -14.84 -2.02
C VAL A 60 17.73 -14.60 -0.64
N SER A 61 19.04 -14.84 -0.49
CA SER A 61 19.75 -14.53 0.74
C SER A 61 19.96 -13.02 0.86
N CYS A 62 19.36 -12.41 1.86
CA CYS A 62 19.50 -10.98 2.12
C CYS A 62 20.08 -10.72 3.52
N PRO A 63 20.97 -9.73 3.65
CA PRO A 63 21.43 -9.30 4.96
C PRO A 63 20.32 -8.53 5.69
N GLY A 64 20.10 -8.88 6.93
CA GLY A 64 19.19 -8.16 7.82
C GLY A 64 19.80 -7.99 9.21
N VAL A 65 19.27 -7.08 9.99
CA VAL A 65 19.67 -6.86 11.37
C VAL A 65 18.68 -7.55 12.29
N ASN A 66 19.16 -8.50 13.07
CA ASN A 66 18.34 -9.04 14.15
C ASN A 66 18.35 -8.04 15.31
N TYR A 67 17.21 -7.40 15.56
CA TYR A 67 17.08 -6.39 16.61
C TYR A 67 17.18 -6.95 18.03
N VAL A 68 17.00 -8.25 18.21
CA VAL A 68 17.12 -8.91 19.52
C VAL A 68 18.58 -9.13 19.88
N THR A 69 19.39 -9.56 18.93
CA THR A 69 20.81 -9.87 19.14
C THR A 69 21.76 -8.78 18.64
N MET A 70 21.23 -7.71 18.00
CA MET A 70 21.99 -6.63 17.36
C MET A 70 23.09 -7.15 16.41
N SER A 71 22.84 -8.27 15.75
CA SER A 71 23.76 -8.92 14.83
C SER A 71 23.27 -8.91 13.39
N LEU A 72 24.19 -8.84 12.43
CA LEU A 72 23.89 -9.04 11.02
C LEU A 72 23.66 -10.54 10.79
N VAL A 73 22.46 -10.87 10.31
CA VAL A 73 22.06 -12.25 9.98
C VAL A 73 21.71 -12.32 8.50
N TRP A 74 22.13 -13.38 7.84
CA TRP A 74 21.73 -13.71 6.47
C TRP A 74 20.59 -14.71 6.54
N ASP A 75 19.41 -14.32 6.09
CA ASP A 75 18.26 -15.21 6.02
C ASP A 75 17.75 -15.32 4.58
N GLN A 76 17.11 -16.44 4.28
CA GLN A 76 16.51 -16.70 2.96
C GLN A 76 15.10 -16.14 2.93
N ILE A 77 14.87 -15.16 2.05
CA ILE A 77 13.60 -14.48 1.91
C ILE A 77 12.95 -14.90 0.59
N PRO A 78 11.71 -15.38 0.58
CA PRO A 78 10.94 -15.61 -0.65
C PRO A 78 10.85 -14.33 -1.48
N VAL A 79 11.06 -14.45 -2.79
CA VAL A 79 11.01 -13.30 -3.72
C VAL A 79 9.68 -12.53 -3.64
N GLY A 80 8.57 -13.23 -3.34
CA GLY A 80 7.27 -12.60 -3.14
C GLY A 80 7.27 -11.49 -2.09
N ILE A 81 8.10 -11.58 -1.04
CA ILE A 81 8.20 -10.55 0.01
C ILE A 81 8.74 -9.24 -0.56
N PHE A 82 9.69 -9.28 -1.51
CA PHE A 82 10.20 -8.07 -2.16
C PHE A 82 9.10 -7.35 -2.95
N LEU A 83 8.20 -8.10 -3.59
CA LEU A 83 7.04 -7.53 -4.28
C LEU A 83 6.12 -6.81 -3.29
N PHE A 84 5.88 -7.41 -2.11
CA PHE A 84 5.09 -6.77 -1.05
C PHE A 84 5.78 -5.52 -0.48
N LEU A 85 7.11 -5.50 -0.38
CA LEU A 85 7.85 -4.30 0.01
C LEU A 85 7.68 -3.17 -1.01
N LEU A 86 7.68 -3.48 -2.31
CA LEU A 86 7.45 -2.50 -3.37
C LEU A 86 6.02 -1.92 -3.34
N VAL A 87 5.04 -2.67 -2.84
CA VAL A 87 3.68 -2.15 -2.63
C VAL A 87 3.68 -0.97 -1.66
N GLY A 88 4.60 -0.92 -0.70
CA GLY A 88 4.76 0.23 0.21
C GLY A 88 5.01 1.54 -0.52
N LEU A 89 5.82 1.51 -1.60
CA LEU A 89 6.05 2.67 -2.46
C LEU A 89 4.74 3.14 -3.13
N CYS A 90 3.98 2.20 -3.68
CA CYS A 90 2.69 2.48 -4.30
C CYS A 90 1.67 3.02 -3.28
N ALA A 91 1.54 2.39 -2.12
CA ALA A 91 0.61 2.77 -1.07
C ALA A 91 0.83 4.21 -0.59
N SER A 92 2.08 4.64 -0.52
CA SER A 92 2.45 5.99 -0.13
C SER A 92 1.95 7.06 -1.10
N VAL A 93 2.05 6.81 -2.41
CA VAL A 93 1.55 7.74 -3.45
C VAL A 93 0.02 7.72 -3.49
N MET A 94 -0.59 6.54 -3.31
CA MET A 94 -2.05 6.36 -3.32
C MET A 94 -2.72 7.20 -2.24
N TRP A 95 -2.14 7.29 -1.05
CA TRP A 95 -2.70 8.09 0.06
C TRP A 95 -2.94 9.55 -0.32
N GLY A 96 -1.90 10.23 -0.82
CA GLY A 96 -2.01 11.62 -1.26
C GLY A 96 -2.94 11.80 -2.46
N GLY A 97 -2.90 10.85 -3.40
CA GLY A 97 -3.75 10.87 -4.59
C GLY A 97 -5.25 10.72 -4.26
N ILE A 98 -5.62 9.81 -3.36
CA ILE A 98 -7.02 9.65 -2.91
C ILE A 98 -7.50 10.91 -2.23
N PHE A 99 -6.69 11.49 -1.34
CA PHE A 99 -7.04 12.73 -0.64
C PHE A 99 -7.31 13.88 -1.63
N ASN A 100 -6.41 14.08 -2.59
CA ASN A 100 -6.56 15.11 -3.61
C ASN A 100 -7.83 14.89 -4.45
N LEU A 101 -8.07 13.66 -4.93
CA LEU A 101 -9.27 13.35 -5.72
C LEU A 101 -10.56 13.50 -4.90
N ALA A 102 -10.54 13.19 -3.61
CA ALA A 102 -11.69 13.29 -2.73
C ALA A 102 -12.03 14.74 -2.36
N THR A 103 -11.03 15.62 -2.36
CA THR A 103 -11.21 17.04 -1.99
C THR A 103 -11.27 17.99 -3.17
N GLU A 104 -11.04 17.48 -4.40
CA GLU A 104 -11.07 18.27 -5.62
C GLU A 104 -12.47 18.86 -5.87
N GLY A 105 -12.53 20.17 -6.13
CA GLY A 105 -13.78 20.88 -6.46
C GLY A 105 -14.69 21.21 -5.27
N LEU A 106 -14.32 20.89 -4.03
CA LEU A 106 -15.17 21.15 -2.85
C LEU A 106 -15.09 22.59 -2.31
N GLY A 107 -14.14 23.40 -2.75
CA GLY A 107 -14.00 24.81 -2.38
C GLY A 107 -14.09 25.02 -0.86
N LYS A 108 -15.08 25.77 -0.39
CA LYS A 108 -15.30 26.07 1.04
C LYS A 108 -15.56 24.85 1.94
N TYR A 109 -15.96 23.72 1.36
CA TYR A 109 -16.25 22.50 2.09
C TYR A 109 -15.02 21.60 2.25
N THR A 110 -13.88 21.97 1.68
CA THR A 110 -12.63 21.18 1.76
C THR A 110 -12.21 20.87 3.19
N ALA A 111 -12.36 21.83 4.11
CA ALA A 111 -11.99 21.62 5.53
C ALA A 111 -12.84 20.51 6.19
N ILE A 112 -14.16 20.54 5.96
CA ILE A 112 -15.09 19.53 6.51
C ILE A 112 -14.81 18.16 5.88
N ALA A 113 -14.63 18.12 4.55
CA ALA A 113 -14.33 16.90 3.82
C ALA A 113 -13.00 16.28 4.26
N SER A 114 -11.97 17.10 4.52
CA SER A 114 -10.68 16.64 5.04
C SER A 114 -10.81 16.03 6.44
N GLY A 115 -11.61 16.64 7.31
CA GLY A 115 -11.89 16.08 8.65
C GLY A 115 -12.61 14.74 8.57
N LEU A 116 -13.62 14.63 7.71
CA LEU A 116 -14.35 13.38 7.48
C LEU A 116 -13.43 12.30 6.89
N PHE A 117 -12.59 12.66 5.91
CA PHE A 117 -11.62 11.76 5.32
C PHE A 117 -10.65 11.20 6.38
N MET A 118 -10.13 12.07 7.24
CA MET A 118 -9.23 11.64 8.34
C MET A 118 -9.95 10.73 9.34
N SER A 119 -11.23 10.93 9.62
CA SER A 119 -12.00 10.03 10.47
C SER A 119 -12.16 8.63 9.84
N MET A 120 -12.27 8.54 8.51
CA MET A 120 -12.35 7.26 7.79
C MET A 120 -11.06 6.44 7.84
N VAL A 121 -9.93 7.04 8.25
CA VAL A 121 -8.67 6.30 8.46
C VAL A 121 -8.82 5.20 9.53
N CYS A 122 -9.74 5.37 10.48
CA CYS A 122 -10.09 4.31 11.43
C CYS A 122 -10.51 2.99 10.75
N GLY A 123 -11.04 3.06 9.53
CA GLY A 123 -11.36 1.88 8.72
C GLY A 123 -10.15 1.01 8.41
N PHE A 124 -8.94 1.58 8.41
CA PHE A 124 -7.70 0.80 8.26
C PHE A 124 -7.53 -0.23 9.37
N ALA A 125 -7.83 0.14 10.62
CA ALA A 125 -7.75 -0.79 11.75
C ALA A 125 -8.68 -2.01 11.56
N VAL A 126 -9.87 -1.79 11.01
CA VAL A 126 -10.82 -2.87 10.69
C VAL A 126 -10.25 -3.81 9.62
N MET A 127 -9.63 -3.27 8.57
CA MET A 127 -9.05 -4.07 7.51
C MET A 127 -7.84 -4.88 7.98
N VAL A 128 -7.01 -4.32 8.86
CA VAL A 128 -5.87 -5.04 9.48
C VAL A 128 -6.38 -6.18 10.37
N ALA A 129 -7.41 -5.93 11.18
CA ALA A 129 -8.03 -6.97 11.99
C ALA A 129 -8.64 -8.09 11.13
N LEU A 130 -9.34 -7.73 10.05
CA LEU A 130 -9.89 -8.68 9.09
C LEU A 130 -8.79 -9.53 8.44
N GLN A 131 -7.67 -8.91 8.06
CA GLN A 131 -6.50 -9.61 7.51
C GLN A 131 -5.95 -10.63 8.51
N GLY A 132 -5.86 -10.26 9.80
CA GLY A 132 -5.43 -11.16 10.88
C GLY A 132 -6.38 -12.36 11.02
N VAL A 133 -7.70 -12.13 11.06
CA VAL A 133 -8.71 -13.19 11.12
C VAL A 133 -8.60 -14.14 9.92
N VAL A 134 -8.42 -13.61 8.71
CA VAL A 134 -8.23 -14.45 7.51
C VAL A 134 -6.97 -15.31 7.63
N ALA A 135 -5.86 -14.77 8.13
CA ALA A 135 -4.64 -15.54 8.36
C ALA A 135 -4.85 -16.67 9.37
N ASP A 136 -5.55 -16.39 10.47
CA ASP A 136 -5.80 -17.36 11.55
C ASP A 136 -6.75 -18.48 11.07
N VAL A 137 -7.83 -18.14 10.37
CA VAL A 137 -8.81 -19.11 9.88
C VAL A 137 -8.26 -19.98 8.76
N THR A 138 -7.48 -19.41 7.85
CA THR A 138 -6.90 -20.15 6.70
C THR A 138 -5.60 -20.86 7.05
N GLY A 139 -4.95 -20.51 8.16
CA GLY A 139 -3.61 -20.99 8.52
C GLY A 139 -2.52 -20.56 7.54
N SER A 140 -2.81 -19.60 6.66
CA SER A 140 -1.90 -19.14 5.61
C SER A 140 -1.79 -17.62 5.59
N TYR A 141 -0.59 -17.11 5.84
CA TYR A 141 -0.32 -15.68 5.71
C TYR A 141 -0.47 -15.18 4.28
N LEU A 142 -0.18 -16.01 3.26
CA LEU A 142 -0.38 -15.63 1.87
C LEU A 142 -1.87 -15.37 1.55
N ALA A 143 -2.75 -16.21 2.09
CA ALA A 143 -4.20 -16.05 1.90
C ALA A 143 -4.71 -14.73 2.48
N SER A 144 -4.11 -14.22 3.55
CA SER A 144 -4.49 -12.93 4.14
C SER A 144 -4.24 -11.73 3.21
N PHE A 145 -3.30 -11.86 2.26
CA PHE A 145 -3.00 -10.80 1.29
C PHE A 145 -4.08 -10.58 0.23
N PHE A 146 -5.08 -11.47 0.15
CA PHE A 146 -6.28 -11.19 -0.65
C PHE A 146 -7.08 -9.99 -0.12
N VAL A 147 -6.99 -9.67 1.19
CA VAL A 147 -7.65 -8.49 1.77
C VAL A 147 -7.05 -7.19 1.21
N PRO A 148 -5.73 -6.92 1.29
CA PRO A 148 -5.14 -5.74 0.67
C PRO A 148 -5.25 -5.75 -0.86
N LEU A 149 -5.29 -6.91 -1.52
CA LEU A 149 -5.53 -7.01 -2.95
C LEU A 149 -6.93 -6.49 -3.31
N ALA A 150 -7.95 -6.89 -2.58
CA ALA A 150 -9.32 -6.40 -2.77
C ALA A 150 -9.42 -4.89 -2.55
N CYS A 151 -8.75 -4.37 -1.50
CA CYS A 151 -8.69 -2.93 -1.24
C CYS A 151 -8.00 -2.17 -2.39
N ALA A 152 -6.88 -2.68 -2.90
CA ALA A 152 -6.16 -2.05 -4.01
C ALA A 152 -6.99 -2.07 -5.30
N ALA A 153 -7.70 -3.17 -5.57
CA ALA A 153 -8.63 -3.27 -6.71
C ALA A 153 -9.79 -2.28 -6.58
N TYR A 154 -10.33 -2.10 -5.37
CA TYR A 154 -11.36 -1.09 -5.11
C TYR A 154 -10.84 0.35 -5.35
N ILE A 155 -9.63 0.65 -4.94
CA ILE A 155 -9.00 1.96 -5.18
C ILE A 155 -8.80 2.18 -6.68
N LEU A 156 -8.38 1.15 -7.42
CA LEU A 156 -8.26 1.20 -8.88
C LEU A 156 -9.61 1.47 -9.53
N PHE A 157 -10.67 0.78 -9.12
CA PHE A 157 -12.02 1.03 -9.59
C PHE A 157 -12.46 2.49 -9.32
N TYR A 158 -12.19 3.00 -8.12
CA TYR A 158 -12.47 4.39 -7.78
C TYR A 158 -11.70 5.37 -8.66
N ALA A 159 -10.42 5.12 -8.94
CA ALA A 159 -9.60 5.98 -9.80
C ALA A 159 -10.11 6.01 -11.25
N LEU A 160 -10.61 4.88 -11.77
CA LEU A 160 -11.10 4.77 -13.15
C LEU A 160 -12.49 5.36 -13.32
N VAL A 161 -13.41 5.03 -12.43
CA VAL A 161 -14.85 5.30 -12.60
C VAL A 161 -15.38 6.28 -11.55
N GLY A 162 -15.03 6.08 -10.27
CA GLY A 162 -15.62 6.83 -9.15
C GLY A 162 -15.15 8.28 -9.04
N SER A 163 -14.00 8.62 -9.62
CA SER A 163 -13.41 9.95 -9.56
C SER A 163 -13.94 10.93 -10.63
N HIS A 164 -15.03 10.59 -11.31
CA HIS A 164 -15.69 11.53 -12.21
C HIS A 164 -16.41 12.64 -11.42
N VAL A 165 -15.71 13.74 -11.21
CA VAL A 165 -16.36 14.97 -10.73
C VAL A 165 -17.15 15.55 -11.89
N SER A 166 -18.48 15.46 -11.82
CA SER A 166 -19.34 16.27 -12.67
C SER A 166 -19.08 17.72 -12.30
N LYS A 167 -18.51 18.52 -13.21
CA LYS A 167 -18.48 19.98 -13.06
C LYS A 167 -19.93 20.45 -12.98
N ARG A 168 -20.47 20.59 -11.77
CA ARG A 168 -21.69 21.35 -11.59
C ARG A 168 -21.32 22.79 -11.96
N ALA A 169 -21.95 23.28 -13.03
CA ALA A 169 -21.94 24.69 -13.34
C ALA A 169 -22.30 25.49 -12.07
N GLU A 170 -21.52 26.51 -11.78
CA GLU A 170 -21.78 27.51 -10.76
C GLU A 170 -23.16 28.18 -11.02
#